data_d925faf4a19b614d68f32a4daafa466a
#
_entry.id   d925faf4a19b614d68f32a4daafa466a
#
_cell.length_a   1.000
_cell.length_b   1.000
_cell.length_c   1.000
_cell.angle_alpha   90.00
_cell.angle_beta   90.00
_cell.angle_gamma   90.00
#
_symmetry.space_group_name_H-M   'P 1'
#
loop_
_entity.id
_entity.type
_entity.pdbx_description
1 polymer ?
#
loop_
_entity_poly.entity_id
_entity_poly.type
_entity_poly.pdbx_seq_one_letter_code
_entity_poly.pdbx_strand_id
1 'polypeptide(L)'
;MTEKKNGYTQEDWQRHYDEDDLGWDLGQVAPPFINLFESKTIFPGKTLVPGCGRGHEVIFLAENGFEVTAVDFSLGAINHLKPTVQERKLKCEILHMNFFEMDAVHNGTFDMVIEQTFFCAISPEQRSSYVSTVARVLKQGGMLAGL
;
A
#
# COMPACT_ATOMS: atom_id res chain seq x y z
N MET A 1 15.99 -13.02 -29.05
CA MET A 1 15.97 -11.81 -28.23
C MET A 1 15.27 -12.18 -26.92
N THR A 2 16.00 -12.22 -25.85
CA THR A 2 15.38 -12.27 -24.52
C THR A 2 14.81 -10.88 -24.24
N GLU A 3 13.48 -10.78 -24.15
CA GLU A 3 12.86 -9.58 -23.60
C GLU A 3 13.51 -9.28 -22.26
N LYS A 4 14.11 -8.12 -22.12
CA LYS A 4 14.58 -7.65 -20.83
C LYS A 4 13.34 -7.56 -19.94
N LYS A 5 13.16 -8.52 -19.02
CA LYS A 5 12.22 -8.38 -17.92
C LYS A 5 12.57 -7.07 -17.23
N ASN A 6 11.65 -6.12 -17.26
CA ASN A 6 11.92 -4.78 -16.74
C ASN A 6 11.87 -4.71 -15.20
N GLY A 7 11.58 -5.83 -14.51
CA GLY A 7 11.55 -5.94 -13.06
C GLY A 7 10.32 -5.35 -12.38
N TYR A 8 9.28 -4.97 -13.16
CA TYR A 8 8.11 -4.26 -12.62
C TYR A 8 6.78 -5.00 -12.78
N THR A 9 6.78 -6.22 -13.32
CA THR A 9 5.57 -7.00 -13.51
C THR A 9 5.10 -7.65 -12.21
N GLN A 10 3.83 -8.10 -12.20
CA GLN A 10 3.28 -8.85 -11.08
C GLN A 10 4.12 -10.11 -10.79
N GLU A 11 4.56 -10.82 -11.83
CA GLU A 11 5.40 -12.00 -11.70
C GLU A 11 6.79 -11.66 -11.15
N ASP A 12 7.36 -10.52 -11.51
CA ASP A 12 8.64 -10.06 -10.97
C ASP A 12 8.54 -9.83 -9.46
N TRP A 13 7.49 -9.16 -9.00
CA TRP A 13 7.26 -8.90 -7.58
C TRP A 13 6.88 -10.18 -6.82
N GLN A 14 6.05 -11.05 -7.41
CA GLN A 14 5.71 -12.33 -6.79
C GLN A 14 6.96 -13.18 -6.56
N ARG A 15 7.91 -13.18 -7.49
CA ARG A 15 9.18 -13.90 -7.35
C ARG A 15 9.97 -13.44 -6.13
N HIS A 16 10.00 -12.15 -5.83
CA HIS A 16 10.65 -11.65 -4.60
C HIS A 16 10.05 -12.27 -3.34
N TYR A 17 8.72 -12.46 -3.30
CA TYR A 17 8.08 -13.14 -2.17
C TYR A 17 8.39 -14.64 -2.15
N ASP A 18 8.43 -15.28 -3.29
CA ASP A 18 8.73 -16.72 -3.41
C ASP A 18 10.18 -17.04 -2.99
N GLU A 19 11.09 -16.12 -3.29
CA GLU A 19 12.53 -16.24 -2.99
C GLU A 19 12.92 -15.62 -1.63
N ASP A 20 11.97 -15.05 -0.90
CA ASP A 20 12.18 -14.30 0.34
C ASP A 20 13.23 -13.16 0.20
N ASP A 21 13.27 -12.56 -0.99
CA ASP A 21 14.15 -11.44 -1.33
C ASP A 21 13.41 -10.11 -1.14
N LEU A 22 13.23 -9.71 0.11
CA LEU A 22 12.41 -8.56 0.53
C LEU A 22 13.28 -7.44 1.13
N GLY A 23 14.28 -7.00 0.40
CA GLY A 23 15.24 -5.99 0.87
C GLY A 23 14.61 -4.64 1.25
N TRP A 24 13.41 -4.35 0.80
CA TRP A 24 12.65 -3.13 1.16
C TRP A 24 11.87 -3.28 2.47
N ASP A 25 11.67 -4.51 2.96
CA ASP A 25 10.90 -4.78 4.17
C ASP A 25 11.74 -4.48 5.41
N LEU A 26 11.30 -3.50 6.20
CA LEU A 26 11.96 -3.09 7.43
C LEU A 26 11.64 -4.02 8.61
N GLY A 27 10.72 -4.99 8.43
CA GLY A 27 10.25 -5.84 9.52
C GLY A 27 9.33 -5.14 10.52
N GLN A 28 9.03 -3.88 10.30
CA GLN A 28 8.18 -3.03 11.13
C GLN A 28 7.63 -1.85 10.33
N VAL A 29 6.65 -1.14 10.89
CA VAL A 29 6.20 0.13 10.32
C VAL A 29 7.38 1.11 10.24
N ALA A 30 7.46 1.85 9.13
CA ALA A 30 8.52 2.85 8.95
C ALA A 30 8.40 3.95 10.03
N PRO A 31 9.47 4.24 10.80
CA PRO A 31 9.43 5.20 11.90
C PRO A 31 8.85 6.58 11.59
N PRO A 32 9.06 7.16 10.38
CA PRO A 32 8.43 8.44 10.03
C PRO A 32 6.91 8.44 10.13
N PHE A 33 6.22 7.33 9.84
CA PHE A 33 4.77 7.25 9.98
C PHE A 33 4.32 7.27 11.44
N ILE A 34 5.10 6.65 12.33
CA ILE A 34 4.87 6.74 13.78
C ILE A 34 4.96 8.21 14.22
N ASN A 35 6.00 8.90 13.78
CA ASN A 35 6.19 10.32 14.10
C ASN A 35 5.05 11.21 13.58
N LEU A 36 4.56 10.94 12.36
CA LEU A 36 3.41 11.67 11.80
C LEU A 36 2.14 11.44 12.63
N PHE A 37 1.94 10.23 13.11
CA PHE A 37 0.80 9.90 13.96
C PHE A 37 0.92 10.56 15.35
N GLU A 38 2.06 10.43 16.01
CA GLU A 38 2.31 11.01 17.34
C GLU A 38 2.23 12.54 17.33
N SER A 39 2.72 13.19 16.26
CA SER A 39 2.62 14.64 16.06
C SER A 39 1.22 15.11 15.64
N LYS A 40 0.28 14.19 15.45
CA LYS A 40 -1.07 14.47 14.94
C LYS A 40 -1.08 15.13 13.55
N THR A 41 -0.05 14.91 12.76
CA THR A 41 -0.02 15.31 11.35
C THR A 41 -0.92 14.39 10.52
N ILE A 42 -0.95 13.10 10.87
CA ILE A 42 -1.97 12.15 10.41
C ILE A 42 -2.83 11.71 11.60
N PHE A 43 -4.10 11.44 11.35
CA PHE A 43 -5.07 11.04 12.38
C PHE A 43 -6.08 10.05 11.79
N PRO A 44 -6.77 9.26 12.65
CA PRO A 44 -7.69 8.24 12.18
C PRO A 44 -8.67 8.73 11.13
N GLY A 45 -8.77 7.98 10.05
CA GLY A 45 -9.63 8.24 8.90
C GLY A 45 -9.59 7.08 7.93
N LYS A 46 -10.33 7.21 6.83
CA LYS A 46 -10.36 6.19 5.77
C LYS A 46 -9.08 6.29 4.93
N THR A 47 -8.27 5.25 4.98
CA THR A 47 -6.88 5.28 4.50
C THR A 47 -6.61 4.14 3.53
N LEU A 48 -6.05 4.48 2.36
CA LEU A 48 -5.57 3.53 1.38
C LEU A 48 -4.06 3.32 1.56
N VAL A 49 -3.63 2.07 1.56
CA VAL A 49 -2.22 1.67 1.53
C VAL A 49 -1.95 0.87 0.26
N PRO A 50 -1.55 1.53 -0.84
CA PRO A 50 -1.25 0.87 -2.10
C PRO A 50 0.14 0.23 -2.04
N GLY A 51 0.31 -0.92 -2.72
CA GLY A 51 1.56 -1.66 -2.67
C GLY A 51 1.94 -2.04 -1.25
N CYS A 52 0.97 -2.54 -0.48
CA CYS A 52 1.08 -2.68 0.98
C CYS A 52 2.15 -3.68 1.44
N GLY A 53 2.63 -4.56 0.57
CA GLY A 53 3.62 -5.57 0.93
C GLY A 53 3.13 -6.46 2.08
N ARG A 54 4.00 -6.73 3.04
CA ARG A 54 3.66 -7.49 4.25
C ARG A 54 2.77 -6.73 5.24
N GLY A 55 2.50 -5.45 4.98
CA GLY A 55 1.46 -4.70 5.65
C GLY A 55 1.82 -4.16 7.03
N HIS A 56 3.08 -3.86 7.29
CA HIS A 56 3.49 -3.27 8.58
C HIS A 56 2.78 -1.93 8.85
N GLU A 57 2.67 -1.07 7.84
CA GLU A 57 1.91 0.18 7.91
C GLU A 57 0.41 -0.07 8.08
N VAL A 58 -0.13 -1.06 7.36
CA VAL A 58 -1.55 -1.45 7.46
C VAL A 58 -1.91 -1.83 8.88
N ILE A 59 -1.10 -2.70 9.50
CA ILE A 59 -1.34 -3.18 10.86
C ILE A 59 -1.24 -2.02 11.86
N PHE A 60 -0.18 -1.21 11.78
CA PHE A 60 0.01 -0.05 12.63
C PHE A 60 -1.17 0.92 12.57
N LEU A 61 -1.60 1.29 11.36
CA LEU A 61 -2.71 2.21 11.16
C LEU A 61 -4.03 1.64 11.68
N ALA A 62 -4.34 0.38 11.35
CA ALA A 62 -5.57 -0.27 11.80
C ALA A 62 -5.63 -0.42 13.33
N GLU A 63 -4.51 -0.74 13.98
CA GLU A 63 -4.41 -0.80 15.45
C GLU A 63 -4.59 0.58 16.11
N ASN A 64 -4.34 1.65 15.39
CA ASN A 64 -4.50 3.02 15.87
C ASN A 64 -5.79 3.71 15.38
N GLY A 65 -6.78 2.94 14.99
CA GLY A 65 -8.13 3.41 14.71
C GLY A 65 -8.38 3.90 13.28
N PHE A 66 -7.42 3.76 12.36
CA PHE A 66 -7.63 4.04 10.94
C PHE A 66 -8.48 2.94 10.30
N GLU A 67 -9.34 3.33 9.37
CA GLU A 67 -10.08 2.41 8.53
C GLU A 67 -9.28 2.14 7.25
N VAL A 68 -8.59 1.00 7.19
CA VAL A 68 -7.57 0.74 6.18
C VAL A 68 -8.11 -0.11 5.04
N THR A 69 -7.81 0.30 3.82
CA THR A 69 -7.89 -0.53 2.62
C THR A 69 -6.47 -0.78 2.12
N ALA A 70 -6.05 -2.03 2.16
CA ALA A 70 -4.73 -2.47 1.71
C ALA A 70 -4.83 -3.06 0.31
N VAL A 71 -3.94 -2.65 -0.59
CA VAL A 71 -3.92 -3.12 -1.99
C VAL A 71 -2.53 -3.61 -2.35
N ASP A 72 -2.45 -4.82 -2.87
CA ASP A 72 -1.26 -5.35 -3.51
C ASP A 72 -1.63 -6.34 -4.61
N PHE A 73 -0.86 -6.38 -5.67
CA PHE A 73 -1.09 -7.34 -6.75
C PHE A 73 -0.31 -8.64 -6.54
N SER A 74 0.60 -8.71 -5.57
CA SER A 74 1.36 -9.92 -5.22
C SER A 74 0.61 -10.76 -4.19
N LEU A 75 0.30 -12.00 -4.55
CA LEU A 75 -0.39 -12.92 -3.66
C LEU A 75 0.44 -13.22 -2.41
N GLY A 76 1.77 -13.25 -2.54
CA GLY A 76 2.69 -13.43 -1.41
C GLY A 76 2.52 -12.36 -0.33
N ALA A 77 2.34 -11.09 -0.72
CA ALA A 77 2.04 -10.00 0.21
C ALA A 77 0.69 -10.21 0.92
N ILE A 78 -0.35 -10.47 0.14
CA ILE A 78 -1.71 -10.68 0.66
C ILE A 78 -1.77 -11.86 1.63
N ASN A 79 -1.17 -12.99 1.28
CA ASN A 79 -1.16 -14.20 2.11
C ASN A 79 -0.39 -14.00 3.42
N HIS A 80 0.57 -13.11 3.45
CA HIS A 80 1.30 -12.77 4.67
C HIS A 80 0.46 -11.86 5.60
N LEU A 81 -0.22 -10.86 5.04
CA LEU A 81 -0.99 -9.87 5.79
C LEU A 81 -2.30 -10.43 6.35
N LYS A 82 -3.02 -11.19 5.54
CA LYS A 82 -4.39 -11.63 5.83
C LYS A 82 -4.56 -12.36 7.17
N PRO A 83 -3.70 -13.33 7.56
CA PRO A 83 -3.82 -14.01 8.85
C PRO A 83 -3.75 -13.05 10.04
N THR A 84 -2.84 -12.08 10.01
CA THR A 84 -2.67 -11.11 11.09
C THR A 84 -3.89 -10.22 11.24
N VAL A 85 -4.45 -9.75 10.12
CA VAL A 85 -5.68 -8.94 10.12
C VAL A 85 -6.85 -9.72 10.72
N GLN A 86 -6.99 -10.99 10.37
CA GLN A 86 -8.04 -11.87 10.89
C GLN A 86 -7.84 -12.18 12.37
N GLU A 87 -6.64 -12.58 12.78
CA GLU A 87 -6.30 -12.94 14.17
C GLU A 87 -6.52 -11.75 15.11
N ARG A 88 -6.06 -10.57 14.72
CA ARG A 88 -6.19 -9.34 15.52
C ARG A 88 -7.53 -8.64 15.35
N LYS A 89 -8.43 -9.16 14.49
CA LYS A 89 -9.74 -8.58 14.19
C LYS A 89 -9.67 -7.10 13.81
N LEU A 90 -8.71 -6.77 12.97
CA LEU A 90 -8.49 -5.38 12.53
C LEU A 90 -9.55 -4.96 11.51
N LYS A 91 -9.94 -3.70 11.56
CA LYS A 91 -10.81 -3.09 10.55
C LYS A 91 -9.99 -2.76 9.31
N CYS A 92 -9.83 -3.74 8.44
CA CYS A 92 -9.03 -3.65 7.24
C CYS A 92 -9.66 -4.44 6.09
N GLU A 93 -9.87 -3.79 4.98
CA GLU A 93 -10.20 -4.43 3.71
C GLU A 93 -8.89 -4.74 2.96
N ILE A 94 -8.75 -5.95 2.45
CA ILE A 94 -7.56 -6.38 1.70
C ILE A 94 -7.99 -6.67 0.27
N LEU A 95 -7.41 -5.96 -0.69
CA LEU A 95 -7.68 -6.10 -2.12
C LEU A 95 -6.45 -6.67 -2.82
N HIS A 96 -6.58 -7.91 -3.31
CA HIS A 96 -5.59 -8.51 -4.21
C HIS A 96 -5.86 -8.05 -5.64
N MET A 97 -5.26 -6.94 -6.02
CA MET A 97 -5.46 -6.34 -7.33
C MET A 97 -4.33 -5.36 -7.67
N ASN A 98 -4.29 -4.96 -8.94
CA ASN A 98 -3.42 -3.87 -9.38
C ASN A 98 -4.02 -2.52 -8.95
N PHE A 99 -3.23 -1.73 -8.23
CA PHE A 99 -3.62 -0.40 -7.77
C PHE A 99 -4.14 0.52 -8.90
N PHE A 100 -3.53 0.44 -10.08
CA PHE A 100 -3.93 1.27 -11.23
C PHE A 100 -5.30 0.90 -11.81
N GLU A 101 -5.82 -0.27 -11.46
CA GLU A 101 -7.12 -0.79 -11.90
C GLU A 101 -8.23 -0.60 -10.86
N MET A 102 -8.00 0.17 -9.81
CA MET A 102 -9.03 0.43 -8.80
C MET A 102 -10.28 1.04 -9.42
N ASP A 103 -11.43 0.47 -9.07
CA ASP A 103 -12.73 0.83 -9.61
C ASP A 103 -13.18 2.25 -9.24
N ALA A 104 -14.10 2.80 -10.06
CA ALA A 104 -14.71 4.09 -9.80
C ALA A 104 -15.46 4.16 -8.45
N VAL A 105 -15.84 3.03 -7.86
CA VAL A 105 -16.43 2.96 -6.52
C VAL A 105 -15.50 3.54 -5.45
N HIS A 106 -14.20 3.54 -5.69
CA HIS A 106 -13.20 4.12 -4.78
C HIS A 106 -12.91 5.61 -5.02
N ASN A 107 -13.53 6.23 -6.04
CA ASN A 107 -13.31 7.64 -6.35
C ASN A 107 -13.75 8.53 -5.18
N GLY A 108 -12.87 9.45 -4.76
CA GLY A 108 -13.16 10.40 -3.69
C GLY A 108 -13.52 9.75 -2.36
N THR A 109 -12.95 8.59 -2.05
CA THR A 109 -13.34 7.77 -0.89
C THR A 109 -12.41 7.93 0.29
N PHE A 110 -11.12 8.17 0.04
CA PHE A 110 -10.09 8.12 1.07
C PHE A 110 -9.73 9.51 1.60
N ASP A 111 -9.59 9.60 2.91
CA ASP A 111 -9.04 10.78 3.58
C ASP A 111 -7.53 10.89 3.38
N MET A 112 -6.86 9.73 3.30
CA MET A 112 -5.41 9.62 3.14
C MET A 112 -5.01 8.46 2.25
N VAL A 113 -3.85 8.64 1.60
CA VAL A 113 -3.05 7.55 1.01
C VAL A 113 -1.72 7.55 1.73
N ILE A 114 -1.35 6.40 2.30
CA ILE A 114 -0.08 6.17 3.00
C ILE A 114 0.67 5.09 2.25
N GLU A 115 1.88 5.38 1.79
CA GLU A 115 2.69 4.37 1.10
C GLU A 115 4.17 4.41 1.52
N GLN A 116 4.77 3.25 1.55
CA GLN A 116 6.19 3.07 1.82
C GLN A 116 6.81 2.28 0.66
N THR A 117 7.77 2.90 -0.03
CA THR A 117 8.51 2.31 -1.16
C THR A 117 7.65 1.81 -2.34
N PHE A 118 6.47 2.40 -2.55
CA PHE A 118 5.61 2.02 -3.68
C PHE A 118 5.88 2.88 -4.91
N PHE A 119 5.89 4.20 -4.80
CA PHE A 119 6.17 5.10 -5.92
C PHE A 119 7.55 4.84 -6.54
N CYS A 120 8.55 4.59 -5.72
CA CYS A 120 9.90 4.27 -6.20
C CYS A 120 10.01 2.88 -6.85
N ALA A 121 9.05 1.99 -6.58
CA ALA A 121 9.04 0.61 -7.05
C ALA A 121 8.26 0.40 -8.36
N ILE A 122 7.48 1.38 -8.80
CA ILE A 122 6.77 1.30 -10.07
C ILE A 122 7.67 1.74 -11.23
N SER A 123 7.32 1.29 -12.45
CA SER A 123 7.99 1.75 -13.66
C SER A 123 7.89 3.27 -13.79
N PRO A 124 8.96 3.98 -14.22
CA PRO A 124 8.91 5.41 -14.47
C PRO A 124 7.76 5.84 -15.38
N GLU A 125 7.38 4.98 -16.33
CA GLU A 125 6.26 5.21 -17.25
C GLU A 125 4.90 5.21 -16.55
N GLN A 126 4.79 4.57 -15.39
CA GLN A 126 3.55 4.49 -14.60
C GLN A 126 3.39 5.64 -13.60
N ARG A 127 4.37 6.52 -13.46
CA ARG A 127 4.33 7.59 -12.46
C ARG A 127 3.20 8.59 -12.69
N SER A 128 2.88 8.92 -13.95
CA SER A 128 1.71 9.76 -14.24
C SER A 128 0.39 9.07 -13.87
N SER A 129 0.28 7.77 -14.12
CA SER A 129 -0.88 6.98 -13.69
C SER A 129 -0.99 6.89 -12.17
N TYR A 130 0.13 6.82 -11.47
CA TYR A 130 0.16 6.89 -10.00
C TYR A 130 -0.46 8.21 -9.51
N VAL A 131 0.00 9.33 -10.02
CA VAL A 131 -0.53 10.65 -9.65
C VAL A 131 -2.04 10.74 -9.93
N SER A 132 -2.46 10.32 -11.12
CA SER A 132 -3.88 10.34 -11.50
C SER A 132 -4.74 9.45 -10.61
N THR A 133 -4.26 8.25 -10.28
CA THR A 133 -5.00 7.30 -9.44
C THR A 133 -5.11 7.79 -8.01
N VAL A 134 -4.03 8.29 -7.43
CA VAL A 134 -4.03 8.88 -6.08
C VAL A 134 -5.00 10.07 -6.01
N ALA A 135 -4.92 10.99 -6.97
CA ALA A 135 -5.82 12.15 -7.01
C ALA A 135 -7.30 11.73 -7.14
N ARG A 136 -7.56 10.67 -7.90
CA ARG A 136 -8.92 10.16 -8.15
C ARG A 136 -9.55 9.52 -6.90
N VAL A 137 -8.78 8.75 -6.13
CA VAL A 137 -9.28 8.02 -4.96
C VAL A 137 -9.35 8.87 -3.70
N LEU A 138 -8.53 9.93 -3.61
CA LEU A 138 -8.58 10.86 -2.49
C LEU A 138 -9.82 11.74 -2.53
N LYS A 139 -10.40 12.00 -1.37
CA LYS A 139 -11.34 13.09 -1.19
C LYS A 139 -10.66 14.43 -1.48
N GLN A 140 -11.46 15.43 -1.84
CA GLN A 140 -10.97 16.81 -1.90
C GLN A 140 -10.39 17.22 -0.53
N GLY A 141 -9.18 17.74 -0.53
CA GLY A 141 -8.45 18.05 0.70
C GLY A 141 -7.77 16.86 1.36
N GLY A 142 -7.85 15.67 0.74
CA GLY A 142 -7.15 14.46 1.21
C GLY A 142 -5.63 14.58 1.11
N MET A 143 -4.93 13.73 1.84
CA MET A 143 -3.48 13.77 2.00
C MET A 143 -2.81 12.52 1.45
N LEU A 144 -1.69 12.70 0.76
CA LEU A 144 -0.73 11.64 0.45
C LEU A 144 0.50 11.80 1.33
N ALA A 145 0.89 10.75 2.04
CA ALA A 145 2.17 10.65 2.72
C ALA A 145 2.91 9.40 2.26
N GLY A 146 4.14 9.56 1.83
CA GLY A 146 4.96 8.49 1.25
C GLY A 146 6.43 8.61 1.59
N LEU A 147 7.11 7.48 1.52
CA LEU A 147 8.55 7.33 1.71
C LEU A 147 9.18 6.64 0.50
#